data_3edced6d612e01c79ecce474d69490c8
#
_entry.id   3edced6d612e01c79ecce474d69490c8
#
_cell.length_a   1.000
_cell.length_b   1.000
_cell.length_c   1.000
_cell.angle_alpha   90.00
_cell.angle_beta   90.00
_cell.angle_gamma   90.00
#
_symmetry.space_group_name_H-M   'P 1'
#
loop_
_entity.id
_entity.type
_entity.pdbx_description
1 polymer ?
#
loop_
_entity_poly.entity_id
_entity_poly.type
_entity_poly.pdbx_seq_one_letter_code
_entity_poly.pdbx_strand_id
1 'polypeptide(L)'
;MQSHSGTMTNLAALSRLIRLPLSVMVAISALTGALAADQQVSGLVLWALAWGIFLLSASCSVFNQVQERSTDALMHRTCRRPLASGALSPGSGMLIGFLFGSGGLVILFVATGPNTALLGLAATAWYLLTYTPLKQRSSLAVIAGTPCGALPPLIGSLAAGGDPLDPRPLALVLLMVLWQVPHYWLLALPDREELKRVGFKVLPQKLSGHQLLSISHFWILGMVTATLLLLPMQLVQLPILQGLIAGLAISFAIWTTGVQKKTLFIEKTAPKLRIGLHIYLGLILGCILLNGLLLRLVL
;
A
#
# COMPACT_ATOMS: atom_id res chain seq x y z
N MET A 1 18.72 13.09 32.80
CA MET A 1 17.42 12.81 32.15
C MET A 1 16.84 14.14 31.72
N GLN A 2 17.11 14.59 30.48
CA GLN A 2 16.50 15.81 29.94
C GLN A 2 15.36 15.37 29.02
N SER A 3 14.15 15.75 29.42
CA SER A 3 12.91 15.56 28.66
C SER A 3 12.92 16.51 27.47
N HIS A 4 13.33 16.05 26.29
CA HIS A 4 13.00 16.70 25.05
C HIS A 4 11.53 16.39 24.69
N SER A 5 10.60 17.02 25.41
CA SER A 5 9.21 17.16 24.99
C SER A 5 9.14 18.25 23.90
N GLY A 6 9.63 17.96 22.72
CA GLY A 6 9.27 18.76 21.55
C GLY A 6 7.78 18.58 21.32
N THR A 7 6.97 19.59 21.62
CA THR A 7 5.54 19.66 21.30
C THR A 7 5.38 19.40 19.81
N MET A 8 4.94 18.18 19.44
CA MET A 8 4.60 17.89 18.04
C MET A 8 3.48 18.84 17.63
N THR A 9 3.63 19.50 16.50
CA THR A 9 2.52 20.27 15.93
C THR A 9 1.35 19.31 15.67
N ASN A 10 0.12 19.76 15.92
CA ASN A 10 -1.10 18.94 15.74
C ASN A 10 -1.15 18.29 14.35
N LEU A 11 -0.60 18.97 13.32
CA LEU A 11 -0.54 18.47 11.96
C LEU A 11 0.41 17.26 11.79
N ALA A 12 1.58 17.29 12.45
CA ALA A 12 2.53 16.17 12.40
C ALA A 12 1.98 14.95 13.16
N ALA A 13 1.26 15.15 14.25
CA ALA A 13 0.57 14.09 14.98
C ALA A 13 -0.53 13.44 14.12
N LEU A 14 -1.35 14.25 13.46
CA LEU A 14 -2.40 13.77 12.56
C LEU A 14 -1.82 13.00 11.38
N SER A 15 -0.78 13.51 10.72
CA SER A 15 -0.11 12.82 9.61
C SER A 15 0.43 11.44 10.00
N ARG A 16 0.97 11.30 11.22
CA ARG A 16 1.42 10.01 11.76
C ARG A 16 0.26 9.09 12.13
N LEU A 17 -0.83 9.65 12.66
CA LEU A 17 -2.02 8.91 13.05
C LEU A 17 -2.67 8.23 11.84
N ILE A 18 -2.90 8.98 10.76
CA ILE A 18 -3.53 8.47 9.53
C ILE A 18 -2.54 7.83 8.57
N ARG A 19 -1.24 7.82 8.89
CA ARG A 19 -0.17 7.39 7.95
C ARG A 19 -0.34 8.06 6.59
N LEU A 20 -0.40 9.38 6.58
CA LEU A 20 -0.76 10.19 5.41
C LEU A 20 -0.16 9.72 4.07
N PRO A 21 1.15 9.45 3.94
CA PRO A 21 1.71 8.98 2.66
C PRO A 21 1.11 7.66 2.19
N LEU A 22 0.85 6.72 3.12
CA LEU A 22 0.24 5.43 2.80
C LEU A 22 -1.21 5.62 2.33
N SER A 23 -2.02 6.39 3.07
CA SER A 23 -3.43 6.61 2.73
C SER A 23 -3.60 7.32 1.39
N VAL A 24 -2.70 8.26 1.06
CA VAL A 24 -2.65 8.91 -0.26
C VAL A 24 -2.30 7.90 -1.36
N MET A 25 -1.28 7.06 -1.16
CA MET A 25 -0.89 6.05 -2.17
C MET A 25 -2.00 5.02 -2.43
N VAL A 26 -2.74 4.61 -1.39
CA VAL A 26 -3.88 3.71 -1.51
C VAL A 26 -5.01 4.37 -2.33
N ALA A 27 -5.30 5.65 -2.08
CA ALA A 27 -6.29 6.40 -2.88
C ALA A 27 -5.83 6.56 -4.35
N ILE A 28 -4.56 6.86 -4.58
CA ILE A 28 -3.97 6.93 -5.93
C ILE A 28 -4.14 5.59 -6.66
N SER A 29 -3.87 4.46 -6.01
CA SER A 29 -4.03 3.15 -6.65
C SER A 29 -5.48 2.82 -7.01
N ALA A 30 -6.46 3.33 -6.26
CA ALA A 30 -7.87 3.21 -6.63
C ALA A 30 -8.20 4.08 -7.85
N LEU A 31 -7.69 5.30 -7.92
CA LEU A 31 -7.86 6.16 -9.08
C LEU A 31 -7.26 5.57 -10.36
N THR A 32 -6.10 4.89 -10.26
CA THR A 32 -5.54 4.17 -11.42
C THR A 32 -6.48 3.08 -11.93
N GLY A 33 -7.11 2.34 -11.02
CA GLY A 33 -8.09 1.32 -11.39
C GLY A 33 -9.34 1.89 -12.06
N ALA A 34 -9.86 3.02 -11.56
CA ALA A 34 -11.01 3.71 -12.16
C ALA A 34 -10.70 4.18 -13.59
N LEU A 35 -9.58 4.88 -13.79
CA LEU A 35 -9.19 5.40 -15.10
C LEU A 35 -8.74 4.32 -16.08
N ALA A 36 -8.31 3.15 -15.58
CA ALA A 36 -8.01 1.98 -16.42
C ALA A 36 -9.29 1.28 -16.91
N ALA A 37 -10.39 1.37 -16.16
CA ALA A 37 -11.69 0.78 -16.54
C ALA A 37 -12.44 1.68 -17.51
N ASP A 38 -12.55 2.98 -17.18
CA ASP A 38 -13.24 3.99 -18.00
C ASP A 38 -12.57 5.36 -17.86
N GLN A 39 -12.07 5.90 -18.97
CA GLN A 39 -11.48 7.25 -19.02
C GLN A 39 -12.54 8.35 -18.90
N GLN A 40 -13.80 8.07 -19.23
CA GLN A 40 -14.89 9.05 -19.16
C GLN A 40 -15.61 9.08 -17.80
N VAL A 41 -15.17 8.28 -16.82
CA VAL A 41 -15.74 8.30 -15.46
C VAL A 41 -15.84 9.73 -14.92
N SER A 42 -16.99 10.10 -14.32
CA SER A 42 -17.23 11.48 -13.91
C SER A 42 -16.20 11.98 -12.87
N GLY A 43 -15.89 13.27 -12.92
CA GLY A 43 -14.98 13.89 -11.94
C GLY A 43 -15.50 13.75 -10.51
N LEU A 44 -16.82 13.80 -10.29
CA LEU A 44 -17.43 13.60 -8.98
C LEU A 44 -17.15 12.20 -8.43
N VAL A 45 -17.27 11.15 -9.27
CA VAL A 45 -16.95 9.78 -8.88
C VAL A 45 -15.48 9.65 -8.51
N LEU A 46 -14.56 10.26 -9.28
CA LEU A 46 -13.13 10.24 -8.96
C LEU A 46 -12.81 10.91 -7.62
N TRP A 47 -13.41 12.07 -7.33
CA TRP A 47 -13.23 12.75 -6.05
C TRP A 47 -13.81 11.93 -4.89
N ALA A 48 -15.02 11.39 -5.05
CA ALA A 48 -15.65 10.56 -4.04
C ALA A 48 -14.85 9.28 -3.79
N LEU A 49 -14.34 8.63 -4.83
CA LEU A 49 -13.47 7.46 -4.73
C LEU A 49 -12.18 7.79 -3.98
N ALA A 50 -11.50 8.89 -4.36
CA ALA A 50 -10.26 9.30 -3.72
C ALA A 50 -10.44 9.54 -2.22
N TRP A 51 -11.44 10.33 -1.83
CA TRP A 51 -11.73 10.65 -0.43
C TRP A 51 -12.27 9.45 0.32
N GLY A 52 -13.17 8.66 -0.26
CA GLY A 52 -13.72 7.45 0.37
C GLY A 52 -12.63 6.44 0.71
N ILE A 53 -11.75 6.11 -0.25
CA ILE A 53 -10.63 5.19 -0.04
C ILE A 53 -9.57 5.77 0.91
N PHE A 54 -9.27 7.07 0.79
CA PHE A 54 -8.37 7.75 1.71
C PHE A 54 -8.86 7.63 3.16
N LEU A 55 -10.14 7.91 3.42
CA LEU A 55 -10.74 7.83 4.75
C LEU A 55 -10.77 6.39 5.29
N LEU A 56 -11.08 5.39 4.45
CA LEU A 56 -11.00 3.98 4.85
C LEU A 56 -9.58 3.57 5.22
N SER A 57 -8.58 3.96 4.43
CA SER A 57 -7.17 3.69 4.71
C SER A 57 -6.68 4.39 5.99
N ALA A 58 -7.11 5.64 6.20
CA ALA A 58 -6.85 6.40 7.42
C ALA A 58 -7.49 5.72 8.64
N SER A 59 -8.74 5.29 8.54
CA SER A 59 -9.46 4.51 9.56
C SER A 59 -8.70 3.23 9.93
N CYS A 60 -8.29 2.43 8.93
CA CYS A 60 -7.46 1.24 9.14
C CYS A 60 -6.17 1.56 9.90
N SER A 61 -5.52 2.69 9.55
CA SER A 61 -4.28 3.13 10.20
C SER A 61 -4.49 3.50 11.65
N VAL A 62 -5.59 4.18 11.97
CA VAL A 62 -5.95 4.57 13.34
C VAL A 62 -6.30 3.34 14.18
N PHE A 63 -7.20 2.47 13.71
CA PHE A 63 -7.56 1.24 14.42
C PHE A 63 -6.38 0.30 14.63
N ASN A 64 -5.49 0.16 13.63
CA ASN A 64 -4.26 -0.61 13.80
C ASN A 64 -3.38 -0.04 14.93
N GLN A 65 -3.24 1.30 15.04
CA GLN A 65 -2.50 1.89 16.14
C GLN A 65 -3.19 1.69 17.50
N VAL A 66 -4.54 1.65 17.56
CA VAL A 66 -5.25 1.29 18.78
C VAL A 66 -4.96 -0.15 19.20
N GLN A 67 -5.01 -1.08 18.24
CA GLN A 67 -4.76 -2.51 18.49
C GLN A 67 -3.31 -2.79 18.90
N GLU A 68 -2.35 -2.11 18.28
CA GLU A 68 -0.92 -2.35 18.46
C GLU A 68 -0.25 -1.36 19.43
N ARG A 69 -1.00 -0.51 20.14
CA ARG A 69 -0.42 0.57 20.96
C ARG A 69 0.65 0.13 21.95
N SER A 70 0.46 -1.02 22.60
CA SER A 70 1.41 -1.56 23.57
C SER A 70 2.69 -2.08 22.92
N THR A 71 2.58 -2.77 21.82
CA THR A 71 3.74 -3.26 21.04
C THR A 71 4.45 -2.12 20.33
N ASP A 72 3.71 -1.14 19.78
CA ASP A 72 4.26 0.05 19.14
C ASP A 72 5.08 0.91 20.13
N ALA A 73 4.67 0.99 21.38
CA ALA A 73 5.40 1.72 22.43
C ALA A 73 6.77 1.13 22.75
N LEU A 74 6.97 -0.17 22.50
CA LEU A 74 8.22 -0.88 22.73
C LEU A 74 9.19 -0.82 21.56
N MET A 75 8.74 -0.34 20.38
CA MET A 75 9.54 -0.33 19.16
C MET A 75 10.08 1.07 18.84
N HIS A 76 11.38 1.19 18.57
CA HIS A 76 12.05 2.45 18.27
C HIS A 76 11.38 3.23 17.13
N ARG A 77 10.95 2.53 16.07
CA ARG A 77 10.31 3.13 14.89
C ARG A 77 8.90 3.63 15.13
N THR A 78 8.16 3.06 16.10
CA THR A 78 6.72 3.31 16.29
C THR A 78 6.35 3.91 17.64
N CYS A 79 7.26 3.98 18.60
CA CYS A 79 7.03 4.53 19.96
C CYS A 79 6.55 6.00 19.93
N ARG A 80 6.87 6.75 18.89
CA ARG A 80 6.44 8.15 18.70
C ARG A 80 5.08 8.30 18.00
N ARG A 81 4.35 7.20 17.75
CA ARG A 81 2.97 7.28 17.23
C ARG A 81 2.04 7.84 18.29
N PRO A 82 1.00 8.65 17.95
CA PRO A 82 0.15 9.33 18.93
C PRO A 82 -0.48 8.41 19.97
N LEU A 83 -0.91 7.22 19.59
CA LEU A 83 -1.51 6.24 20.49
C LEU A 83 -0.46 5.46 21.32
N ALA A 84 0.70 5.18 20.74
CA ALA A 84 1.79 4.50 21.44
C ALA A 84 2.47 5.40 22.49
N SER A 85 2.63 6.69 22.18
CA SER A 85 3.22 7.69 23.08
C SER A 85 2.27 8.21 24.16
N GLY A 86 0.98 7.85 24.09
CA GLY A 86 -0.05 8.38 25.00
C GLY A 86 -0.52 9.80 24.66
N ALA A 87 -0.05 10.41 23.57
CA ALA A 87 -0.49 11.75 23.14
C ALA A 87 -1.98 11.78 22.71
N LEU A 88 -2.52 10.61 22.34
CA LEU A 88 -3.93 10.41 22.04
C LEU A 88 -4.47 9.23 22.86
N SER A 89 -5.65 9.40 23.48
CA SER A 89 -6.29 8.31 24.21
C SER A 89 -6.82 7.23 23.26
N PRO A 90 -6.86 5.94 23.68
CA PRO A 90 -7.45 4.88 22.86
C PRO A 90 -8.91 5.15 22.49
N GLY A 91 -9.71 5.73 23.39
CA GLY A 91 -11.10 6.10 23.14
C GLY A 91 -11.24 7.15 22.05
N SER A 92 -10.39 8.21 22.09
CA SER A 92 -10.35 9.21 21.01
C SER A 92 -9.90 8.60 19.68
N GLY A 93 -8.91 7.68 19.71
CA GLY A 93 -8.50 6.94 18.54
C GLY A 93 -9.63 6.10 17.93
N MET A 94 -10.39 5.38 18.78
CA MET A 94 -11.55 4.60 18.32
C MET A 94 -12.62 5.48 17.67
N LEU A 95 -12.94 6.64 18.27
CA LEU A 95 -13.91 7.59 17.72
C LEU A 95 -13.45 8.13 16.34
N ILE A 96 -12.20 8.58 16.24
CA ILE A 96 -11.64 9.07 14.98
C ILE A 96 -11.64 7.96 13.90
N GLY A 97 -11.21 6.74 14.26
CA GLY A 97 -11.23 5.60 13.37
C GLY A 97 -12.64 5.28 12.87
N PHE A 98 -13.63 5.32 13.76
CA PHE A 98 -15.04 5.10 13.41
C PHE A 98 -15.58 6.19 12.48
N LEU A 99 -15.33 7.47 12.79
CA LEU A 99 -15.78 8.59 11.96
C LEU A 99 -15.17 8.54 10.56
N PHE A 100 -13.88 8.22 10.45
CA PHE A 100 -13.24 8.07 9.14
C PHE A 100 -13.77 6.86 8.38
N GLY A 101 -13.94 5.72 9.04
CA GLY A 101 -14.44 4.51 8.42
C GLY A 101 -15.88 4.66 7.93
N SER A 102 -16.78 5.17 8.78
CA SER A 102 -18.18 5.40 8.41
C SER A 102 -18.30 6.47 7.32
N GLY A 103 -17.55 7.59 7.46
CA GLY A 103 -17.54 8.65 6.44
C GLY A 103 -17.06 8.14 5.08
N GLY A 104 -15.96 7.36 5.06
CA GLY A 104 -15.44 6.75 3.83
C GLY A 104 -16.45 5.80 3.18
N LEU A 105 -17.10 4.93 3.98
CA LEU A 105 -18.13 4.01 3.48
C LEU A 105 -19.35 4.73 2.94
N VAL A 106 -19.83 5.76 3.63
CA VAL A 106 -20.98 6.57 3.18
C VAL A 106 -20.65 7.24 1.84
N ILE A 107 -19.48 7.87 1.72
CA ILE A 107 -19.06 8.51 0.46
C ILE A 107 -19.03 7.48 -0.68
N LEU A 108 -18.41 6.31 -0.48
CA LEU A 108 -18.36 5.28 -1.50
C LEU A 108 -19.76 4.77 -1.84
N PHE A 109 -20.59 4.47 -0.83
CA PHE A 109 -21.95 3.97 -1.05
C PHE A 109 -22.81 4.92 -1.87
N VAL A 110 -22.81 6.21 -1.51
CA VAL A 110 -23.67 7.23 -2.15
C VAL A 110 -23.18 7.57 -3.56
N ALA A 111 -21.88 7.70 -3.75
CA ALA A 111 -21.32 8.20 -5.00
C ALA A 111 -20.91 7.11 -6.01
N THR A 112 -20.62 5.89 -5.54
CA THR A 112 -20.08 4.81 -6.39
C THR A 112 -20.85 3.48 -6.26
N GLY A 113 -21.85 3.44 -5.39
CA GLY A 113 -22.77 2.31 -5.24
C GLY A 113 -22.36 1.26 -4.20
N PRO A 114 -23.28 0.31 -3.90
CA PRO A 114 -23.14 -0.64 -2.79
C PRO A 114 -21.98 -1.62 -2.98
N ASN A 115 -21.69 -2.08 -4.19
CA ASN A 115 -20.63 -3.06 -4.45
C ASN A 115 -19.26 -2.50 -4.11
N THR A 116 -19.00 -1.25 -4.45
CA THR A 116 -17.76 -0.55 -4.15
C THR A 116 -17.58 -0.37 -2.64
N ALA A 117 -18.64 0.08 -1.95
CA ALA A 117 -18.62 0.23 -0.50
C ALA A 117 -18.44 -1.11 0.23
N LEU A 118 -19.12 -2.18 -0.24
CA LEU A 118 -19.00 -3.53 0.33
C LEU A 118 -17.57 -4.08 0.19
N LEU A 119 -16.94 -3.90 -0.97
CA LEU A 119 -15.56 -4.34 -1.18
C LEU A 119 -14.58 -3.54 -0.32
N GLY A 120 -14.81 -2.21 -0.16
CA GLY A 120 -14.05 -1.36 0.76
C GLY A 120 -14.20 -1.79 2.22
N LEU A 121 -15.42 -2.13 2.65
CA LEU A 121 -15.69 -2.68 3.97
C LEU A 121 -15.01 -4.03 4.18
N ALA A 122 -15.10 -4.94 3.20
CA ALA A 122 -14.46 -6.24 3.26
C ALA A 122 -12.92 -6.13 3.38
N ALA A 123 -12.29 -5.23 2.60
CA ALA A 123 -10.87 -4.97 2.69
C ALA A 123 -10.47 -4.41 4.07
N THR A 124 -11.26 -3.48 4.63
CA THR A 124 -11.06 -2.90 5.96
C THR A 124 -11.20 -3.97 7.05
N ALA A 125 -12.26 -4.76 7.00
CA ALA A 125 -12.50 -5.85 7.96
C ALA A 125 -11.38 -6.89 7.90
N TRP A 126 -10.95 -7.29 6.70
CA TRP A 126 -9.84 -8.22 6.52
C TRP A 126 -8.53 -7.69 7.13
N TYR A 127 -8.25 -6.40 6.93
CA TYR A 127 -7.07 -5.76 7.52
C TYR A 127 -7.09 -5.79 9.05
N LEU A 128 -8.22 -5.42 9.66
CA LEU A 128 -8.33 -5.26 11.11
C LEU A 128 -8.53 -6.59 11.85
N LEU A 129 -9.31 -7.51 11.28
CA LEU A 129 -9.74 -8.74 11.95
C LEU A 129 -8.86 -9.95 11.58
N THR A 130 -8.22 -9.94 10.40
CA THR A 130 -7.39 -11.06 9.95
C THR A 130 -5.91 -10.70 9.95
N TYR A 131 -5.50 -9.70 9.18
CA TYR A 131 -4.09 -9.38 9.00
C TYR A 131 -3.43 -8.89 10.29
N THR A 132 -4.04 -7.93 11.01
CA THR A 132 -3.43 -7.34 12.20
C THR A 132 -3.19 -8.36 13.31
N PRO A 133 -4.14 -9.24 13.68
CA PRO A 133 -3.88 -10.31 14.64
C PRO A 133 -2.90 -11.39 14.12
N LEU A 134 -2.92 -11.66 12.81
CA LEU A 134 -2.07 -12.68 12.22
C LEU A 134 -0.57 -12.36 12.29
N LYS A 135 -0.20 -11.09 12.34
CA LYS A 135 1.21 -10.65 12.50
C LYS A 135 1.90 -11.24 13.74
N GLN A 136 1.16 -11.49 14.80
CA GLN A 136 1.69 -12.12 16.03
C GLN A 136 1.67 -13.65 15.95
N ARG A 137 0.90 -14.24 15.04
CA ARG A 137 0.67 -15.69 14.96
C ARG A 137 1.44 -16.37 13.83
N SER A 138 1.68 -15.69 12.72
CA SER A 138 2.25 -16.29 11.51
C SER A 138 3.33 -15.43 10.87
N SER A 139 4.42 -16.04 10.46
CA SER A 139 5.47 -15.40 9.65
C SER A 139 5.06 -15.13 8.21
N LEU A 140 3.97 -15.73 7.75
CA LEU A 140 3.36 -15.52 6.42
C LEU A 140 2.21 -14.50 6.46
N ALA A 141 2.01 -13.79 7.58
CA ALA A 141 0.97 -12.78 7.73
C ALA A 141 0.99 -11.73 6.60
N VAL A 142 2.17 -11.39 6.10
CA VAL A 142 2.31 -10.44 4.99
C VAL A 142 1.56 -10.91 3.74
N ILE A 143 1.67 -12.21 3.38
CA ILE A 143 0.97 -12.78 2.21
C ILE A 143 -0.55 -12.74 2.43
N ALA A 144 -1.02 -13.16 3.61
CA ALA A 144 -2.44 -13.08 3.96
C ALA A 144 -2.96 -11.63 4.03
N GLY A 145 -2.09 -10.65 4.26
CA GLY A 145 -2.39 -9.23 4.30
C GLY A 145 -2.46 -8.55 2.93
N THR A 146 -1.97 -9.19 1.86
CA THR A 146 -1.91 -8.55 0.53
C THR A 146 -3.28 -8.13 -0.02
N PRO A 147 -4.41 -8.82 0.20
CA PRO A 147 -5.69 -8.37 -0.31
C PRO A 147 -6.05 -6.93 0.11
N CYS A 148 -5.74 -6.56 1.37
CA CYS A 148 -6.10 -5.23 1.88
C CYS A 148 -5.50 -4.07 1.07
N GLY A 149 -4.26 -4.20 0.63
CA GLY A 149 -3.58 -3.15 -0.11
C GLY A 149 -3.56 -3.39 -1.63
N ALA A 150 -4.03 -4.55 -2.09
CA ALA A 150 -4.12 -4.87 -3.51
C ALA A 150 -5.51 -4.62 -4.12
N LEU A 151 -6.58 -4.61 -3.31
CA LEU A 151 -7.95 -4.40 -3.76
C LEU A 151 -8.28 -2.97 -4.25
N PRO A 152 -7.61 -1.88 -3.81
CA PRO A 152 -8.01 -0.53 -4.21
C PRO A 152 -8.14 -0.31 -5.73
N PRO A 153 -7.28 -0.81 -6.63
CA PRO A 153 -7.50 -0.70 -8.06
C PRO A 153 -8.80 -1.38 -8.53
N LEU A 154 -9.15 -2.53 -7.96
CA LEU A 154 -10.41 -3.20 -8.28
C LEU A 154 -11.62 -2.40 -7.77
N ILE A 155 -11.52 -1.83 -6.55
CA ILE A 155 -12.54 -0.92 -6.01
C ILE A 155 -12.73 0.26 -6.94
N GLY A 156 -11.63 0.84 -7.46
CA GLY A 156 -11.65 1.92 -8.43
C GLY A 156 -12.34 1.55 -9.73
N SER A 157 -12.01 0.39 -10.30
CA SER A 157 -12.66 -0.13 -11.50
C SER A 157 -14.17 -0.27 -11.31
N LEU A 158 -14.61 -0.87 -10.19
CA LEU A 158 -16.04 -1.00 -9.87
C LEU A 158 -16.74 0.36 -9.72
N ALA A 159 -16.05 1.35 -9.13
CA ALA A 159 -16.56 2.72 -9.01
C ALA A 159 -16.80 3.39 -10.36
N ALA A 160 -16.02 3.01 -11.38
CA ALA A 160 -16.18 3.46 -12.77
C ALA A 160 -17.16 2.59 -13.60
N GLY A 161 -17.87 1.65 -12.97
CA GLY A 161 -18.79 0.73 -13.66
C GLY A 161 -18.11 -0.44 -14.36
N GLY A 162 -16.83 -0.70 -14.06
CA GLY A 162 -16.07 -1.83 -14.62
C GLY A 162 -16.54 -3.20 -14.12
N ASP A 163 -16.24 -4.25 -14.89
CA ASP A 163 -16.50 -5.64 -14.52
C ASP A 163 -15.45 -6.07 -13.46
N PRO A 164 -15.85 -6.69 -12.33
CA PRO A 164 -14.93 -7.23 -11.34
C PRO A 164 -14.02 -8.34 -11.87
N LEU A 165 -14.39 -9.01 -12.95
CA LEU A 165 -13.60 -10.07 -13.61
C LEU A 165 -12.79 -9.57 -14.81
N ASP A 166 -12.82 -8.27 -15.12
CA ASP A 166 -11.97 -7.68 -16.18
C ASP A 166 -10.49 -7.97 -15.85
N PRO A 167 -9.72 -8.56 -16.77
CA PRO A 167 -8.32 -8.87 -16.55
C PRO A 167 -7.45 -7.62 -16.29
N ARG A 168 -7.86 -6.43 -16.73
CA ARG A 168 -7.10 -5.18 -16.56
C ARG A 168 -6.96 -4.75 -15.10
N PRO A 169 -8.04 -4.53 -14.32
CA PRO A 169 -7.92 -4.22 -12.90
C PRO A 169 -7.34 -5.40 -12.11
N LEU A 170 -7.60 -6.65 -12.50
CA LEU A 170 -7.00 -7.82 -11.86
C LEU A 170 -5.47 -7.88 -12.06
N ALA A 171 -4.95 -7.45 -13.20
CA ALA A 171 -3.51 -7.31 -13.41
C ALA A 171 -2.88 -6.23 -12.50
N LEU A 172 -3.60 -5.13 -12.24
CA LEU A 172 -3.17 -4.13 -11.26
C LEU A 172 -3.20 -4.69 -9.83
N VAL A 173 -4.22 -5.48 -9.48
CA VAL A 173 -4.25 -6.20 -8.18
C VAL A 173 -3.03 -7.12 -8.06
N LEU A 174 -2.72 -7.92 -9.09
CA LEU A 174 -1.54 -8.78 -9.11
C LEU A 174 -0.24 -7.97 -8.93
N LEU A 175 -0.09 -6.86 -9.65
CA LEU A 175 1.05 -5.96 -9.51
C LEU A 175 1.21 -5.48 -8.07
N MET A 176 0.11 -5.07 -7.41
CA MET A 176 0.11 -4.62 -6.03
C MET A 176 0.49 -5.74 -5.05
N VAL A 177 0.00 -6.97 -5.26
CA VAL A 177 0.39 -8.15 -4.46
C VAL A 177 1.89 -8.40 -4.57
N LEU A 178 2.42 -8.44 -5.81
CA LEU A 178 3.84 -8.71 -6.08
C LEU A 178 4.75 -7.61 -5.52
N TRP A 179 4.29 -6.37 -5.45
CA TRP A 179 5.01 -5.26 -4.84
C TRP A 179 5.03 -5.35 -3.31
N GLN A 180 3.88 -5.65 -2.68
CA GLN A 180 3.74 -5.56 -1.22
C GLN A 180 4.60 -6.57 -0.48
N VAL A 181 4.67 -7.80 -0.96
CA VAL A 181 5.35 -8.89 -0.25
C VAL A 181 6.83 -8.58 -0.04
N PRO A 182 7.64 -8.32 -1.08
CA PRO A 182 9.06 -7.97 -0.90
C PRO A 182 9.23 -6.64 -0.16
N HIS A 183 8.34 -5.66 -0.36
CA HIS A 183 8.37 -4.40 0.38
C HIS A 183 8.33 -4.62 1.90
N TYR A 184 7.38 -5.42 2.40
CA TYR A 184 7.24 -5.68 3.83
C TYR A 184 8.38 -6.54 4.38
N TRP A 185 8.90 -7.51 3.64
CA TRP A 185 10.04 -8.30 4.08
C TRP A 185 11.31 -7.45 4.19
N LEU A 186 11.58 -6.60 3.20
CA LEU A 186 12.71 -5.67 3.21
C LEU A 186 12.56 -4.59 4.30
N LEU A 187 11.33 -4.19 4.64
CA LEU A 187 11.04 -3.28 5.74
C LEU A 187 11.31 -3.93 7.09
N ALA A 188 10.94 -5.19 7.27
CA ALA A 188 11.06 -5.91 8.54
C ALA A 188 12.49 -6.44 8.80
N LEU A 189 13.32 -6.55 7.77
CA LEU A 189 14.66 -7.15 7.88
C LEU A 189 15.59 -6.43 8.85
N PRO A 190 15.73 -5.09 8.82
CA PRO A 190 16.56 -4.37 9.80
C PRO A 190 16.03 -4.48 11.24
N ASP A 191 14.71 -4.50 11.39
CA ASP A 191 14.04 -4.48 12.70
C ASP A 191 13.69 -5.89 13.22
N ARG A 192 14.20 -6.96 12.61
CA ARG A 192 13.77 -8.34 12.86
C ARG A 192 13.92 -8.80 14.32
N GLU A 193 15.00 -8.39 14.99
CA GLU A 193 15.26 -8.74 16.40
C GLU A 193 14.33 -7.96 17.34
N GLU A 194 14.06 -6.69 17.05
CA GLU A 194 13.11 -5.88 17.79
C GLU A 194 11.69 -6.42 17.64
N LEU A 195 11.28 -6.75 16.41
CA LEU A 195 10.01 -7.38 16.11
C LEU A 195 9.82 -8.71 16.85
N LYS A 196 10.90 -9.50 16.97
CA LYS A 196 10.88 -10.75 17.73
C LYS A 196 10.64 -10.52 19.24
N ARG A 197 11.30 -9.50 19.82
CA ARG A 197 11.16 -9.15 21.25
C ARG A 197 9.72 -8.73 21.59
N VAL A 198 9.03 -8.04 20.69
CA VAL A 198 7.64 -7.61 20.90
C VAL A 198 6.60 -8.65 20.43
N GLY A 199 7.03 -9.86 20.07
CA GLY A 199 6.15 -10.98 19.76
C GLY A 199 5.64 -11.08 18.31
N PHE A 200 6.10 -10.20 17.38
CA PHE A 200 5.76 -10.34 15.98
C PHE A 200 6.53 -11.49 15.31
N LYS A 201 5.81 -12.33 14.55
CA LYS A 201 6.40 -13.40 13.75
C LYS A 201 6.55 -12.94 12.30
N VAL A 202 7.79 -12.70 11.89
CA VAL A 202 8.10 -12.26 10.53
C VAL A 202 9.04 -13.24 9.83
N LEU A 203 8.90 -13.38 8.51
CA LEU A 203 9.74 -14.30 7.73
C LEU A 203 11.25 -14.00 7.84
N PRO A 204 11.71 -12.74 7.94
CA PRO A 204 13.10 -12.39 8.16
C PRO A 204 13.75 -13.00 9.42
N GLN A 205 12.97 -13.48 10.38
CA GLN A 205 13.48 -14.19 11.56
C GLN A 205 13.84 -15.65 11.28
N LYS A 206 13.29 -16.24 10.20
CA LYS A 206 13.45 -17.65 9.83
C LYS A 206 14.49 -17.88 8.74
N LEU A 207 14.83 -16.85 7.98
CA LEU A 207 15.71 -16.91 6.83
C LEU A 207 16.97 -16.10 7.09
N SER A 208 18.09 -16.52 6.49
CA SER A 208 19.25 -15.66 6.39
C SER A 208 18.94 -14.43 5.54
N GLY A 209 19.69 -13.34 5.75
CA GLY A 209 19.50 -12.15 4.96
C GLY A 209 19.69 -12.39 3.44
N HIS A 210 20.63 -13.26 3.04
CA HIS A 210 20.83 -13.63 1.64
C HIS A 210 19.65 -14.40 1.07
N GLN A 211 19.10 -15.38 1.80
CA GLN A 211 17.91 -16.10 1.39
C GLN A 211 16.72 -15.17 1.20
N LEU A 212 16.53 -14.23 2.16
CA LEU A 212 15.43 -13.26 2.07
C LEU A 212 15.59 -12.31 0.88
N LEU A 213 16.80 -11.82 0.61
CA LEU A 213 17.07 -10.97 -0.56
C LEU A 213 16.82 -11.73 -1.85
N SER A 214 17.24 -13.01 -1.94
CA SER A 214 17.01 -13.84 -3.13
C SER A 214 15.52 -14.06 -3.39
N ILE A 215 14.75 -14.45 -2.37
CA ILE A 215 13.30 -14.62 -2.50
C ILE A 215 12.63 -13.29 -2.87
N SER A 216 13.01 -12.19 -2.22
CA SER A 216 12.49 -10.86 -2.55
C SER A 216 12.79 -10.47 -3.99
N HIS A 217 13.97 -10.83 -4.51
CA HIS A 217 14.33 -10.58 -5.90
C HIS A 217 13.44 -11.35 -6.89
N PHE A 218 13.10 -12.62 -6.62
CA PHE A 218 12.15 -13.37 -7.45
C PHE A 218 10.76 -12.69 -7.48
N TRP A 219 10.27 -12.20 -6.35
CA TRP A 219 9.03 -11.43 -6.29
C TRP A 219 9.11 -10.13 -7.09
N ILE A 220 10.25 -9.44 -7.05
CA ILE A 220 10.51 -8.22 -7.82
C ILE A 220 10.52 -8.53 -9.33
N LEU A 221 11.15 -9.62 -9.76
CA LEU A 221 11.11 -10.03 -11.17
C LEU A 221 9.68 -10.40 -11.60
N GLY A 222 8.92 -11.09 -10.76
CA GLY A 222 7.50 -11.33 -10.99
C GLY A 222 6.71 -10.03 -11.15
N MET A 223 6.99 -9.02 -10.32
CA MET A 223 6.38 -7.68 -10.43
C MET A 223 6.75 -6.99 -11.75
N VAL A 224 8.00 -7.06 -12.18
CA VAL A 224 8.45 -6.53 -13.48
C VAL A 224 7.72 -7.23 -14.63
N THR A 225 7.59 -8.56 -14.57
CA THR A 225 6.84 -9.34 -15.56
C THR A 225 5.36 -8.93 -15.57
N ALA A 226 4.74 -8.78 -14.40
CA ALA A 226 3.36 -8.29 -14.31
C ALA A 226 3.21 -6.87 -14.90
N THR A 227 4.19 -5.99 -14.70
CA THR A 227 4.19 -4.66 -15.33
C THR A 227 4.21 -4.76 -16.85
N LEU A 228 5.05 -5.62 -17.43
CA LEU A 228 5.12 -5.82 -18.88
C LEU A 228 3.82 -6.40 -19.44
N LEU A 229 3.11 -7.24 -18.68
CA LEU A 229 1.80 -7.77 -19.06
C LEU A 229 0.71 -6.71 -19.14
N LEU A 230 0.87 -5.54 -18.48
CA LEU A 230 -0.08 -4.42 -18.61
C LEU A 230 -0.10 -3.84 -20.05
N LEU A 231 0.99 -3.96 -20.81
CA LEU A 231 1.11 -3.40 -22.15
C LEU A 231 0.16 -4.07 -23.15
N PRO A 232 0.15 -5.41 -23.34
CA PRO A 232 -0.78 -6.06 -24.25
C PRO A 232 -2.23 -5.99 -23.78
N MET A 233 -2.49 -5.74 -22.49
CA MET A 233 -3.85 -5.50 -21.95
C MET A 233 -4.38 -4.10 -22.25
N GLN A 234 -3.60 -3.24 -22.91
CA GLN A 234 -3.97 -1.88 -23.29
C GLN A 234 -4.44 -0.99 -22.11
N LEU A 235 -3.90 -1.23 -20.90
CA LEU A 235 -4.13 -0.34 -19.77
C LEU A 235 -3.55 1.06 -20.02
N VAL A 236 -2.53 1.13 -20.87
CA VAL A 236 -1.92 2.37 -21.35
C VAL A 236 -2.02 2.35 -22.87
N GLN A 237 -2.66 3.36 -23.46
CA GLN A 237 -2.92 3.42 -24.91
C GLN A 237 -1.91 4.31 -25.64
N LEU A 238 -1.32 5.29 -24.93
CA LEU A 238 -0.33 6.20 -25.51
C LEU A 238 1.02 5.49 -25.73
N PRO A 239 1.52 5.38 -26.97
CA PRO A 239 2.74 4.63 -27.28
C PRO A 239 3.97 5.12 -26.51
N ILE A 240 4.07 6.44 -26.28
CA ILE A 240 5.19 7.02 -25.53
C ILE A 240 5.21 6.53 -24.07
N LEU A 241 4.03 6.40 -23.43
CA LEU A 241 3.92 5.87 -22.07
C LEU A 241 4.14 4.37 -22.03
N GLN A 242 3.72 3.63 -23.04
CA GLN A 242 4.05 2.19 -23.19
C GLN A 242 5.57 1.98 -23.26
N GLY A 243 6.26 2.75 -24.11
CA GLY A 243 7.71 2.73 -24.20
C GLY A 243 8.40 3.08 -22.89
N LEU A 244 7.90 4.09 -22.18
CA LEU A 244 8.40 4.49 -20.86
C LEU A 244 8.22 3.37 -19.82
N ILE A 245 7.05 2.75 -19.75
CA ILE A 245 6.79 1.62 -18.83
C ILE A 245 7.72 0.44 -19.13
N ALA A 246 7.89 0.09 -20.42
CA ALA A 246 8.80 -0.99 -20.83
C ALA A 246 10.26 -0.67 -20.44
N GLY A 247 10.71 0.54 -20.71
CA GLY A 247 12.05 1.01 -20.34
C GLY A 247 12.29 1.02 -18.83
N LEU A 248 11.32 1.48 -18.05
CA LEU A 248 11.36 1.45 -16.58
C LEU A 248 11.42 0.01 -16.06
N ALA A 249 10.61 -0.90 -16.61
CA ALA A 249 10.57 -2.30 -16.22
C ALA A 249 11.93 -3.00 -16.47
N ILE A 250 12.48 -2.84 -17.66
CA ILE A 250 13.78 -3.43 -18.03
C ILE A 250 14.92 -2.83 -17.18
N SER A 251 14.96 -1.50 -17.05
CA SER A 251 15.99 -0.82 -16.27
C SER A 251 15.94 -1.22 -14.79
N PHE A 252 14.73 -1.37 -14.22
CA PHE A 252 14.55 -1.80 -12.84
C PHE A 252 14.98 -3.25 -12.64
N ALA A 253 14.69 -4.16 -13.57
CA ALA A 253 15.16 -5.56 -13.53
C ALA A 253 16.70 -5.64 -13.56
N ILE A 254 17.34 -4.89 -14.45
CA ILE A 254 18.81 -4.83 -14.54
C ILE A 254 19.41 -4.29 -13.25
N TRP A 255 18.85 -3.17 -12.73
CA TRP A 255 19.33 -2.55 -11.50
C TRP A 255 19.22 -3.48 -10.29
N THR A 256 18.06 -4.14 -10.09
CA THR A 256 17.85 -5.03 -8.93
C THR A 256 18.74 -6.25 -9.00
N THR A 257 18.96 -6.82 -10.19
CA THR A 257 19.90 -7.95 -10.40
C THR A 257 21.34 -7.52 -10.13
N GLY A 258 21.75 -6.33 -10.57
CA GLY A 258 23.07 -5.75 -10.28
C GLY A 258 23.30 -5.50 -8.80
N VAL A 259 22.28 -5.00 -8.10
CA VAL A 259 22.33 -4.78 -6.63
C VAL A 259 22.47 -6.10 -5.91
N GLN A 260 21.72 -7.13 -6.30
CA GLN A 260 21.78 -8.45 -5.65
C GLN A 260 23.17 -9.11 -5.80
N LYS A 261 23.76 -9.07 -7.01
CA LYS A 261 25.08 -9.67 -7.27
C LYS A 261 26.21 -9.00 -6.48
N LYS A 262 26.10 -7.71 -6.18
CA LYS A 262 27.14 -6.93 -5.47
C LYS A 262 26.94 -6.92 -3.95
N THR A 263 26.00 -7.70 -3.40
CA THR A 263 25.64 -7.60 -1.98
C THR A 263 26.61 -8.32 -1.08
N LEU A 264 27.57 -7.58 -0.51
CA LEU A 264 28.40 -7.97 0.64
C LEU A 264 27.74 -7.54 1.97
N PHE A 265 26.89 -6.51 1.96
CA PHE A 265 26.26 -5.91 3.15
C PHE A 265 24.74 -5.85 3.01
N ILE A 266 24.07 -6.82 3.60
CA ILE A 266 22.60 -6.97 3.57
C ILE A 266 21.88 -5.77 4.15
N GLU A 267 22.36 -5.24 5.28
CA GLU A 267 21.76 -4.10 5.98
C GLU A 267 21.70 -2.81 5.15
N LYS A 268 22.68 -2.62 4.25
CA LYS A 268 22.71 -1.47 3.33
C LYS A 268 21.89 -1.71 2.05
N THR A 269 21.66 -2.96 1.69
CA THR A 269 20.98 -3.35 0.45
C THR A 269 19.46 -3.35 0.58
N ALA A 270 18.93 -3.84 1.68
CA ALA A 270 17.48 -3.90 1.90
C ALA A 270 16.78 -2.52 1.83
N PRO A 271 17.28 -1.46 2.47
CA PRO A 271 16.69 -0.12 2.32
C PRO A 271 16.74 0.42 0.89
N LYS A 272 17.83 0.16 0.14
CA LYS A 272 17.95 0.61 -1.26
C LYS A 272 16.92 -0.08 -2.15
N LEU A 273 16.78 -1.40 -2.05
CA LEU A 273 15.76 -2.15 -2.80
C LEU A 273 14.35 -1.70 -2.44
N ARG A 274 14.07 -1.46 -1.17
CA ARG A 274 12.77 -0.96 -0.70
C ARG A 274 12.44 0.41 -1.29
N ILE A 275 13.37 1.35 -1.28
CA ILE A 275 13.19 2.68 -1.88
C ILE A 275 12.97 2.54 -3.39
N GLY A 276 13.78 1.74 -4.07
CA GLY A 276 13.62 1.46 -5.50
C GLY A 276 12.25 0.90 -5.84
N LEU A 277 11.72 -0.02 -5.02
CA LEU A 277 10.36 -0.56 -5.16
C LEU A 277 9.27 0.51 -5.10
N HIS A 278 9.40 1.48 -4.17
CA HIS A 278 8.43 2.57 -4.06
C HIS A 278 8.48 3.51 -5.27
N ILE A 279 9.70 3.89 -5.69
CA ILE A 279 9.89 4.76 -6.85
C ILE A 279 9.34 4.08 -8.09
N TYR A 280 9.68 2.80 -8.30
CA TYR A 280 9.21 2.04 -9.44
C TYR A 280 7.68 1.98 -9.50
N LEU A 281 7.02 1.53 -8.41
CA LEU A 281 5.55 1.46 -8.38
C LEU A 281 4.93 2.84 -8.60
N GLY A 282 5.46 3.89 -7.95
CA GLY A 282 4.96 5.25 -8.10
C GLY A 282 5.04 5.75 -9.56
N LEU A 283 6.12 5.44 -10.28
CA LEU A 283 6.27 5.78 -11.69
C LEU A 283 5.30 5.00 -12.57
N ILE A 284 5.12 3.69 -12.34
CA ILE A 284 4.17 2.88 -13.12
C ILE A 284 2.74 3.36 -12.91
N LEU A 285 2.29 3.54 -11.67
CA LEU A 285 0.96 4.07 -11.38
C LEU A 285 0.79 5.50 -11.93
N GLY A 286 1.84 6.32 -11.86
CA GLY A 286 1.87 7.66 -12.45
C GLY A 286 1.69 7.65 -13.96
N CYS A 287 2.34 6.74 -14.69
CA CYS A 287 2.16 6.57 -16.13
C CYS A 287 0.72 6.16 -16.48
N ILE A 288 0.12 5.23 -15.71
CA ILE A 288 -1.26 4.78 -15.94
C ILE A 288 -2.24 5.93 -15.68
N LEU A 289 -2.08 6.67 -14.58
CA LEU A 289 -2.90 7.84 -14.29
C LEU A 289 -2.78 8.91 -15.36
N LEU A 290 -1.54 9.24 -15.77
CA LEU A 290 -1.28 10.23 -16.80
C LEU A 290 -1.93 9.83 -18.13
N ASN A 291 -1.84 8.55 -18.50
CA ASN A 291 -2.53 8.04 -19.69
C ASN A 291 -4.04 8.28 -19.61
N GLY A 292 -4.69 7.90 -18.51
CA GLY A 292 -6.12 8.11 -18.35
C GLY A 292 -6.53 9.60 -18.35
N LEU A 293 -5.74 10.46 -17.70
CA LEU A 293 -5.99 11.91 -17.69
C LEU A 293 -5.81 12.57 -19.06
N LEU A 294 -4.75 12.21 -19.79
CA LEU A 294 -4.51 12.75 -21.14
C LEU A 294 -5.60 12.31 -22.13
N LEU A 295 -6.05 11.08 -22.07
CA LEU A 295 -7.15 10.59 -22.92
C LEU A 295 -8.46 11.31 -22.63
N ARG A 296 -8.74 11.65 -21.37
CA ARG A 296 -9.91 12.49 -21.00
C ARG A 296 -9.87 13.91 -21.59
N LEU A 297 -8.69 14.47 -21.82
CA LEU A 297 -8.55 15.82 -22.41
C LEU A 297 -8.72 15.81 -23.92
N VAL A 298 -8.57 14.65 -24.56
CA VAL A 298 -8.65 14.48 -26.02
C VAL A 298 -10.05 14.01 -26.46
N LEU A 299 -10.76 13.29 -25.60
CA LEU A 299 -12.15 12.83 -25.80
C LEU A 299 -13.16 13.85 -25.29
#